data_4f81fb863cbcf48c78c8df33198a8ed7
#
_entry.id   4f81fb863cbcf48c78c8df33198a8ed7
#
_cell.length_a   1.000
_cell.length_b   1.000
_cell.length_c   1.000
_cell.angle_alpha   90.00
_cell.angle_beta   90.00
_cell.angle_gamma   90.00
#
_symmetry.space_group_name_H-M   'P 1'
#
loop_
_entity.id
_entity.type
_entity.pdbx_description
1 polymer ?
#
loop_
_entity_poly.entity_id
_entity_poly.type
_entity_poly.pdbx_seq_one_letter_code
_entity_poly.pdbx_strand_id
1 'polypeptide(L)'
;MQRPYMIKPVSSRSIKYYGNGISYLQDTGIKGRLIVIEGPDASGRSTQITLITSHLEANGHAVLNTGLRRSELIGEGILEAKRNLMLGKRTLSLFYAADFADQLENKIIPALRAGYIVLADRYIYTLMARDAVRGICRRWSHNLFGFAVKPDLVYYLDVDPNELVHRVFQKNSSLDYYESGADLRLSEDMLESFLKYQRLIGKEFQRMQKRYGIVPVNGNRTVVEINSELQERIIKAIDSNMI
;
A
#
# COMPACT_ATOMS: atom_id res chain seq x y z
N MET A 1 -40.05 -22.86 -13.37
CA MET A 1 -38.68 -23.23 -13.78
C MET A 1 -37.81 -21.95 -13.69
N GLN A 2 -37.04 -21.80 -12.64
CA GLN A 2 -36.06 -20.72 -12.52
C GLN A 2 -34.88 -21.06 -13.44
N ARG A 3 -34.49 -20.10 -14.31
CA ARG A 3 -33.30 -20.26 -15.15
C ARG A 3 -32.07 -20.30 -14.23
N PRO A 4 -31.14 -21.25 -14.42
CA PRO A 4 -29.92 -21.27 -13.64
C PRO A 4 -29.14 -19.98 -13.90
N TYR A 5 -28.67 -19.33 -12.82
CA TYR A 5 -27.75 -18.20 -12.90
C TYR A 5 -26.51 -18.65 -13.67
N MET A 6 -26.41 -18.23 -14.93
CA MET A 6 -25.16 -18.40 -15.69
C MET A 6 -24.12 -17.45 -15.10
N ILE A 7 -23.21 -17.99 -14.32
CA ILE A 7 -22.01 -17.28 -13.91
C ILE A 7 -21.21 -16.97 -15.19
N LYS A 8 -21.20 -15.70 -15.60
CA LYS A 8 -20.37 -15.27 -16.73
C LYS A 8 -18.92 -15.64 -16.41
N PRO A 9 -18.17 -16.27 -17.31
CA PRO A 9 -16.77 -16.57 -17.07
C PRO A 9 -16.01 -15.25 -16.89
N VAL A 10 -15.38 -15.08 -15.73
CA VAL A 10 -14.49 -13.95 -15.49
C VAL A 10 -13.28 -14.09 -16.40
N SER A 11 -13.10 -13.17 -17.33
CA SER A 11 -11.96 -13.19 -18.26
C SER A 11 -10.66 -13.13 -17.46
N SER A 12 -9.81 -14.13 -17.61
CA SER A 12 -8.49 -14.14 -17.00
C SER A 12 -7.54 -13.19 -17.76
N ARG A 13 -6.70 -12.49 -17.03
CA ARG A 13 -5.70 -11.56 -17.58
C ARG A 13 -4.29 -11.96 -17.16
N SER A 14 -3.29 -11.41 -17.85
CA SER A 14 -1.90 -11.58 -17.49
C SER A 14 -1.47 -10.58 -16.41
N ILE A 15 -0.55 -10.99 -15.56
CA ILE A 15 0.12 -10.13 -14.58
C ILE A 15 0.98 -9.12 -15.34
N LYS A 16 0.92 -7.85 -14.90
CA LYS A 16 1.86 -6.81 -15.34
C LYS A 16 2.77 -6.45 -14.17
N TYR A 17 4.07 -6.46 -14.40
CA TYR A 17 5.07 -6.10 -13.39
C TYR A 17 5.67 -4.72 -13.68
N TYR A 18 6.34 -4.13 -12.69
CA TYR A 18 7.06 -2.85 -12.88
C TYR A 18 8.42 -3.04 -13.57
N GLY A 19 9.02 -4.20 -13.47
CA GLY A 19 10.27 -4.61 -14.11
C GLY A 19 10.17 -6.02 -14.65
N ASN A 20 11.19 -6.84 -14.38
CA ASN A 20 11.31 -8.20 -14.94
C ASN A 20 10.35 -9.23 -14.32
N GLY A 21 9.57 -8.85 -13.30
CA GLY A 21 8.65 -9.77 -12.64
C GLY A 21 9.34 -10.88 -11.88
N ILE A 22 8.63 -12.01 -11.76
CA ILE A 22 9.10 -13.23 -11.09
C ILE A 22 9.12 -14.34 -12.13
N SER A 23 10.28 -14.63 -12.69
CA SER A 23 10.46 -15.49 -13.88
C SER A 23 9.96 -16.94 -13.74
N TYR A 24 9.91 -17.46 -12.51
CA TYR A 24 9.44 -18.82 -12.23
C TYR A 24 7.94 -18.89 -11.94
N LEU A 25 7.22 -17.76 -11.89
CA LEU A 25 5.76 -17.74 -11.75
C LEU A 25 5.09 -17.55 -13.12
N GLN A 26 4.01 -18.30 -13.36
CA GLN A 26 3.19 -18.10 -14.56
C GLN A 26 2.48 -16.74 -14.49
N ASP A 27 2.54 -15.98 -15.57
CA ASP A 27 1.96 -14.62 -15.65
C ASP A 27 0.47 -14.60 -16.05
N THR A 28 -0.20 -15.74 -16.03
CA THR A 28 -1.59 -15.90 -16.51
C THR A 28 -2.56 -16.27 -15.40
N GLY A 29 -3.84 -16.16 -15.68
CA GLY A 29 -4.90 -16.67 -14.82
C GLY A 29 -5.36 -15.71 -13.73
N ILE A 30 -5.03 -14.42 -13.80
CA ILE A 30 -5.50 -13.42 -12.84
C ILE A 30 -6.98 -13.10 -13.09
N LYS A 31 -7.81 -13.33 -12.08
CA LYS A 31 -9.24 -13.01 -12.05
C LYS A 31 -9.57 -11.87 -11.10
N GLY A 32 -8.79 -11.74 -10.02
CA GLY A 32 -8.96 -10.74 -8.98
C GLY A 32 -8.46 -9.35 -9.36
N ARG A 33 -8.50 -8.44 -8.39
CA ARG A 33 -8.03 -7.05 -8.49
C ARG A 33 -7.08 -6.72 -7.36
N LEU A 34 -6.03 -5.97 -7.66
CA LEU A 34 -5.11 -5.43 -6.66
C LEU A 34 -5.37 -3.93 -6.50
N ILE A 35 -5.80 -3.53 -5.33
CA ILE A 35 -6.11 -2.14 -4.98
C ILE A 35 -5.22 -1.73 -3.83
N VAL A 36 -4.57 -0.60 -3.96
CA VAL A 36 -3.61 -0.09 -2.99
C VAL A 36 -4.12 1.21 -2.39
N ILE A 37 -4.07 1.32 -1.08
CA ILE A 37 -4.33 2.56 -0.35
C ILE A 37 -3.05 2.98 0.36
N GLU A 38 -2.48 4.07 -0.13
CA GLU A 38 -1.28 4.71 0.38
C GLU A 38 -1.63 5.95 1.22
N GLY A 39 -0.68 6.43 1.98
CA GLY A 39 -0.81 7.65 2.77
C GLY A 39 0.12 7.65 3.97
N PRO A 40 0.29 8.81 4.64
CA PRO A 40 1.11 8.94 5.84
C PRO A 40 0.52 8.17 7.03
N ASP A 41 1.30 8.02 8.10
CA ASP A 41 0.78 7.48 9.35
C ASP A 41 -0.30 8.40 9.92
N ALA A 42 -1.31 7.82 10.57
CA ALA A 42 -2.51 8.51 11.03
C ALA A 42 -3.40 9.15 9.94
N SER A 43 -3.16 8.86 8.64
CA SER A 43 -4.04 9.36 7.56
C SER A 43 -5.43 8.72 7.51
N GLY A 44 -5.68 7.65 8.28
CA GLY A 44 -6.96 6.94 8.29
C GLY A 44 -7.03 5.74 7.34
N ARG A 45 -5.93 5.32 6.69
CA ARG A 45 -5.89 4.17 5.76
C ARG A 45 -6.57 2.92 6.32
N SER A 46 -6.16 2.48 7.51
CA SER A 46 -6.68 1.23 8.10
C SER A 46 -8.20 1.30 8.32
N THR A 47 -8.72 2.47 8.73
CA THR A 47 -10.16 2.71 8.86
C THR A 47 -10.86 2.56 7.51
N GLN A 48 -10.31 3.17 6.46
CA GLN A 48 -10.88 3.07 5.11
C GLN A 48 -10.83 1.63 4.58
N ILE A 49 -9.71 0.93 4.78
CA ILE A 49 -9.60 -0.49 4.38
C ILE A 49 -10.64 -1.36 5.08
N THR A 50 -10.84 -1.20 6.39
CA THR A 50 -11.87 -1.94 7.13
C THR A 50 -13.27 -1.68 6.56
N LEU A 51 -13.63 -0.42 6.33
CA LEU A 51 -14.94 -0.06 5.78
C LEU A 51 -15.14 -0.56 4.35
N ILE A 52 -14.12 -0.45 3.50
CA ILE A 52 -14.14 -0.96 2.12
C ILE A 52 -14.24 -2.48 2.11
N THR A 53 -13.48 -3.17 2.97
CA THR A 53 -13.56 -4.64 3.11
C THR A 53 -14.98 -5.06 3.44
N SER A 54 -15.58 -4.50 4.49
CA SER A 54 -16.94 -4.83 4.92
C SER A 54 -17.96 -4.57 3.80
N HIS A 55 -17.82 -3.48 3.06
CA HIS A 55 -18.68 -3.16 1.94
C HIS A 55 -18.55 -4.17 0.79
N LEU A 56 -17.34 -4.52 0.39
CA LEU A 56 -17.09 -5.48 -0.69
C LEU A 56 -17.58 -6.88 -0.33
N GLU A 57 -17.33 -7.33 0.90
CA GLU A 57 -17.81 -8.63 1.40
C GLU A 57 -19.33 -8.70 1.45
N ALA A 58 -19.99 -7.62 1.91
CA ALA A 58 -21.46 -7.52 1.90
C ALA A 58 -22.05 -7.60 0.48
N ASN A 59 -21.29 -7.23 -0.54
CA ASN A 59 -21.66 -7.34 -1.95
C ASN A 59 -21.16 -8.66 -2.61
N GLY A 60 -20.71 -9.63 -1.82
CA GLY A 60 -20.37 -10.98 -2.29
C GLY A 60 -18.97 -11.13 -2.87
N HIS A 61 -18.08 -10.16 -2.67
CA HIS A 61 -16.68 -10.25 -3.09
C HIS A 61 -15.82 -10.92 -2.00
N ALA A 62 -14.94 -11.82 -2.39
CA ALA A 62 -13.90 -12.32 -1.51
C ALA A 62 -12.76 -11.28 -1.43
N VAL A 63 -12.37 -10.89 -0.21
CA VAL A 63 -11.36 -9.85 0.03
C VAL A 63 -10.17 -10.42 0.79
N LEU A 64 -8.96 -10.05 0.36
CA LEU A 64 -7.72 -10.31 1.11
C LEU A 64 -7.09 -8.96 1.49
N ASN A 65 -6.91 -8.73 2.79
CA ASN A 65 -6.18 -7.57 3.29
C ASN A 65 -4.69 -7.90 3.48
N THR A 66 -3.83 -7.08 2.90
CA THR A 66 -2.37 -7.18 3.01
C THR A 66 -1.75 -5.82 3.33
N GLY A 67 -0.43 -5.73 3.42
CA GLY A 67 0.30 -4.49 3.69
C GLY A 67 1.74 -4.76 4.09
N LEU A 68 2.46 -3.74 4.56
CA LEU A 68 3.85 -3.90 4.96
C LEU A 68 3.99 -4.68 6.27
N ARG A 69 5.03 -5.49 6.40
CA ARG A 69 5.39 -6.31 7.57
C ARG A 69 4.33 -7.37 7.90
N ARG A 70 3.70 -7.94 6.89
CA ARG A 70 2.69 -9.00 7.06
C ARG A 70 3.14 -10.38 6.58
N SER A 71 4.41 -10.52 6.22
CA SER A 71 5.05 -11.82 6.06
C SER A 71 5.20 -12.48 7.44
N GLU A 72 4.76 -13.71 7.56
CA GLU A 72 4.94 -14.51 8.78
C GLU A 72 6.43 -14.90 8.96
N LEU A 73 7.15 -14.98 7.85
CA LEU A 73 8.55 -15.36 7.84
C LEU A 73 9.48 -14.19 8.26
N ILE A 74 9.18 -12.96 7.82
CA ILE A 74 10.13 -11.83 7.89
C ILE A 74 9.62 -10.69 8.80
N GLY A 75 8.31 -10.56 8.99
CA GLY A 75 7.70 -9.43 9.68
C GLY A 75 8.22 -9.23 11.12
N GLU A 76 8.38 -10.29 11.89
CA GLU A 76 8.95 -10.27 13.24
C GLU A 76 10.40 -9.78 13.24
N GLY A 77 11.23 -10.27 12.31
CA GLY A 77 12.63 -9.85 12.16
C GLY A 77 12.78 -8.35 11.86
N ILE A 78 11.85 -7.79 11.06
CA ILE A 78 11.83 -6.34 10.80
C ILE A 78 11.52 -5.57 12.09
N LEU A 79 10.56 -6.04 12.90
CA LEU A 79 10.19 -5.39 14.15
C LEU A 79 11.35 -5.40 15.15
N GLU A 80 12.01 -6.54 15.32
CA GLU A 80 13.15 -6.69 16.22
C GLU A 80 14.31 -5.80 15.78
N ALA A 81 14.68 -5.84 14.51
CA ALA A 81 15.74 -5.03 13.95
C ALA A 81 15.47 -3.52 14.06
N LYS A 82 14.19 -3.09 13.92
CA LYS A 82 13.79 -1.70 14.15
C LYS A 82 13.91 -1.29 15.61
N ARG A 83 13.50 -2.14 16.55
CA ARG A 83 13.62 -1.87 18.01
C ARG A 83 15.06 -1.65 18.45
N ASN A 84 15.97 -2.42 17.89
CA ASN A 84 17.39 -2.35 18.22
C ASN A 84 18.14 -1.25 17.45
N LEU A 85 17.48 -0.48 16.58
CA LEU A 85 18.06 0.60 15.76
C LEU A 85 19.30 0.18 14.96
N MET A 86 19.43 -1.10 14.63
CA MET A 86 20.65 -1.71 14.06
C MET A 86 20.69 -1.65 12.53
N LEU A 87 19.66 -1.18 11.86
CA LEU A 87 19.56 -1.29 10.42
C LEU A 87 20.09 -0.05 9.69
N GLY A 88 21.09 -0.27 8.85
CA GLY A 88 21.43 0.70 7.81
C GLY A 88 20.31 0.85 6.77
N LYS A 89 20.29 1.97 6.06
CA LYS A 89 19.21 2.34 5.11
C LYS A 89 18.91 1.25 4.07
N ARG A 90 19.94 0.67 3.46
CA ARG A 90 19.79 -0.40 2.45
C ARG A 90 19.32 -1.71 3.04
N THR A 91 19.85 -2.08 4.21
CA THR A 91 19.43 -3.29 4.91
C THR A 91 17.96 -3.23 5.25
N LEU A 92 17.48 -2.08 5.75
CA LEU A 92 16.05 -1.86 6.02
C LEU A 92 15.21 -2.03 4.75
N SER A 93 15.65 -1.45 3.61
CA SER A 93 14.96 -1.60 2.32
C SER A 93 14.92 -3.05 1.84
N LEU A 94 16.03 -3.81 2.00
CA LEU A 94 16.10 -5.22 1.64
C LEU A 94 15.20 -6.10 2.53
N PHE A 95 15.11 -5.82 3.83
CA PHE A 95 14.18 -6.50 4.73
C PHE A 95 12.72 -6.30 4.29
N TYR A 96 12.34 -5.07 3.95
CA TYR A 96 11.01 -4.81 3.41
C TYR A 96 10.80 -5.45 2.03
N ALA A 97 11.82 -5.52 1.19
CA ALA A 97 11.73 -6.20 -0.10
C ALA A 97 11.51 -7.70 0.06
N ALA A 98 12.19 -8.33 1.04
CA ALA A 98 12.00 -9.74 1.37
C ALA A 98 10.60 -10.01 1.94
N ASP A 99 10.10 -9.18 2.89
CA ASP A 99 8.73 -9.24 3.42
C ASP A 99 7.70 -9.13 2.28
N PHE A 100 7.93 -8.21 1.36
CA PHE A 100 7.03 -7.99 0.23
C PHE A 100 7.09 -9.15 -0.78
N ALA A 101 8.27 -9.72 -1.06
CA ALA A 101 8.43 -10.86 -1.96
C ALA A 101 7.65 -12.08 -1.44
N ASP A 102 7.82 -12.43 -0.16
CA ASP A 102 7.10 -13.52 0.48
C ASP A 102 5.58 -13.33 0.39
N GLN A 103 5.08 -12.13 0.71
CA GLN A 103 3.65 -11.84 0.58
C GLN A 103 3.15 -11.92 -0.86
N LEU A 104 3.96 -11.43 -1.82
CA LEU A 104 3.58 -11.43 -3.23
C LEU A 104 3.42 -12.85 -3.76
N GLU A 105 4.39 -13.71 -3.47
CA GLU A 105 4.42 -15.10 -3.93
C GLU A 105 3.38 -15.99 -3.24
N ASN A 106 3.27 -15.86 -1.93
CA ASN A 106 2.51 -16.81 -1.11
C ASN A 106 1.09 -16.35 -0.74
N LYS A 107 0.78 -15.05 -0.90
CA LYS A 107 -0.54 -14.50 -0.54
C LYS A 107 -1.19 -13.72 -1.69
N ILE A 108 -0.51 -12.71 -2.25
CA ILE A 108 -1.12 -11.77 -3.20
C ILE A 108 -1.43 -12.45 -4.54
N ILE A 109 -0.43 -13.06 -5.20
CA ILE A 109 -0.62 -13.70 -6.50
C ILE A 109 -1.61 -14.88 -6.42
N PRO A 110 -1.53 -15.79 -5.44
CA PRO A 110 -2.55 -16.85 -5.26
C PRO A 110 -3.97 -16.30 -5.09
N ALA A 111 -4.15 -15.26 -4.27
CA ALA A 111 -5.46 -14.63 -4.06
C ALA A 111 -6.01 -14.00 -5.36
N LEU A 112 -5.16 -13.27 -6.10
CA LEU A 112 -5.54 -12.69 -7.39
C LEU A 112 -5.94 -13.76 -8.42
N ARG A 113 -5.27 -14.90 -8.43
CA ARG A 113 -5.65 -16.06 -9.28
C ARG A 113 -6.98 -16.65 -8.84
N ALA A 114 -7.23 -16.74 -7.55
CA ALA A 114 -8.48 -17.23 -6.99
C ALA A 114 -9.67 -16.27 -7.20
N GLY A 115 -9.42 -15.04 -7.68
CA GLY A 115 -10.47 -14.04 -7.94
C GLY A 115 -10.74 -13.10 -6.80
N TYR A 116 -9.90 -13.06 -5.76
CA TYR A 116 -10.03 -12.13 -4.64
C TYR A 116 -9.76 -10.69 -5.06
N ILE A 117 -10.42 -9.76 -4.38
CA ILE A 117 -10.00 -8.37 -4.33
C ILE A 117 -8.94 -8.24 -3.23
N VAL A 118 -7.72 -7.92 -3.62
CA VAL A 118 -6.61 -7.71 -2.69
C VAL A 118 -6.53 -6.23 -2.35
N LEU A 119 -6.75 -5.88 -1.08
CA LEU A 119 -6.61 -4.52 -0.55
C LEU A 119 -5.28 -4.42 0.20
N ALA A 120 -4.37 -3.59 -0.30
CA ALA A 120 -3.07 -3.38 0.31
C ALA A 120 -3.01 -2.06 1.09
N ASP A 121 -2.79 -2.15 2.42
CA ASP A 121 -2.44 -1.02 3.29
C ASP A 121 -0.96 -0.70 3.12
N ARG A 122 -0.65 0.21 2.22
CA ARG A 122 0.67 0.46 1.66
C ARG A 122 1.16 -0.65 0.72
N TYR A 123 2.02 -0.24 -0.17
CA TYR A 123 2.67 -1.07 -1.17
C TYR A 123 4.12 -0.59 -1.37
N ILE A 124 4.72 -0.93 -2.49
CA ILE A 124 6.09 -0.53 -2.83
C ILE A 124 6.31 0.99 -2.85
N TYR A 125 5.27 1.80 -3.04
CA TYR A 125 5.39 3.26 -3.16
C TYR A 125 5.83 3.91 -1.86
N THR A 126 5.26 3.48 -0.71
CA THR A 126 5.74 3.90 0.61
C THR A 126 7.21 3.54 0.79
N LEU A 127 7.64 2.33 0.36
CA LEU A 127 9.03 1.88 0.50
C LEU A 127 9.96 2.73 -0.37
N MET A 128 9.62 2.95 -1.63
CA MET A 128 10.39 3.81 -2.54
C MET A 128 10.45 5.26 -2.07
N ALA A 129 9.37 5.82 -1.50
CA ALA A 129 9.37 7.16 -0.93
C ALA A 129 10.30 7.25 0.28
N ARG A 130 10.21 6.27 1.20
CA ARG A 130 11.09 6.17 2.38
C ARG A 130 12.56 6.04 2.00
N ASP A 131 12.87 5.26 0.98
CA ASP A 131 14.23 5.10 0.43
C ASP A 131 14.75 6.42 -0.13
N ALA A 132 13.97 7.10 -0.95
CA ALA A 132 14.36 8.36 -1.57
C ALA A 132 14.63 9.46 -0.54
N VAL A 133 13.77 9.58 0.49
CA VAL A 133 13.96 10.55 1.58
C VAL A 133 15.22 10.23 2.39
N ARG A 134 15.59 8.96 2.53
CA ARG A 134 16.83 8.52 3.18
C ARG A 134 18.08 8.63 2.29
N GLY A 135 17.94 9.16 1.07
CA GLY A 135 19.04 9.36 0.13
C GLY A 135 19.45 8.10 -0.63
N ILE A 136 18.61 7.06 -0.66
CA ILE A 136 18.81 5.92 -1.55
C ILE A 136 18.44 6.35 -2.97
N CYS A 137 19.25 5.91 -3.94
CA CYS A 137 19.02 6.21 -5.36
C CYS A 137 17.65 5.66 -5.81
N ARG A 138 16.76 6.52 -6.34
CA ARG A 138 15.42 6.13 -6.80
C ARG A 138 15.45 5.02 -7.86
N ARG A 139 16.45 5.02 -8.74
CA ARG A 139 16.61 3.96 -9.75
C ARG A 139 16.92 2.61 -9.10
N TRP A 140 17.76 2.60 -8.07
CA TRP A 140 18.05 1.38 -7.32
C TRP A 140 16.80 0.83 -6.64
N SER A 141 16.07 1.67 -5.92
CA SER A 141 14.83 1.27 -5.26
C SER A 141 13.76 0.79 -6.26
N HIS A 142 13.59 1.50 -7.38
CA HIS A 142 12.69 1.07 -8.45
C HIS A 142 13.08 -0.32 -9.02
N ASN A 143 14.37 -0.58 -9.23
CA ASN A 143 14.83 -1.87 -9.73
C ASN A 143 14.65 -2.97 -8.68
N LEU A 144 14.90 -2.67 -7.39
CA LEU A 144 14.69 -3.59 -6.29
C LEU A 144 13.24 -4.11 -6.24
N PHE A 145 12.26 -3.22 -6.41
CA PHE A 145 10.84 -3.56 -6.41
C PHE A 145 10.27 -3.88 -7.82
N GLY A 146 11.14 -4.10 -8.82
CA GLY A 146 10.73 -4.39 -10.19
C GLY A 146 9.91 -5.67 -10.36
N PHE A 147 9.97 -6.58 -9.39
CA PHE A 147 9.14 -7.79 -9.35
C PHE A 147 7.71 -7.56 -8.86
N ALA A 148 7.38 -6.35 -8.41
CA ALA A 148 6.04 -6.04 -7.92
C ALA A 148 5.00 -6.02 -9.04
N VAL A 149 3.85 -6.62 -8.77
CA VAL A 149 2.67 -6.57 -9.64
C VAL A 149 2.14 -5.15 -9.71
N LYS A 150 1.79 -4.68 -10.91
CA LYS A 150 1.12 -3.39 -11.09
C LYS A 150 -0.30 -3.47 -10.57
N PRO A 151 -0.67 -2.65 -9.57
CA PRO A 151 -2.05 -2.60 -9.09
C PRO A 151 -3.02 -2.08 -10.15
N ASP A 152 -4.28 -2.46 -10.00
CA ASP A 152 -5.36 -1.92 -10.81
C ASP A 152 -5.68 -0.48 -10.41
N LEU A 153 -5.65 -0.19 -9.10
CA LEU A 153 -5.92 1.13 -8.53
C LEU A 153 -4.91 1.44 -7.43
N VAL A 154 -4.45 2.69 -7.38
CA VAL A 154 -3.59 3.19 -6.31
C VAL A 154 -4.14 4.53 -5.85
N TYR A 155 -4.58 4.60 -4.61
CA TYR A 155 -5.05 5.83 -3.96
C TYR A 155 -4.03 6.30 -2.92
N TYR A 156 -3.84 7.59 -2.83
CA TYR A 156 -3.01 8.22 -1.80
C TYR A 156 -3.88 9.18 -0.98
N LEU A 157 -4.07 8.86 0.30
CA LEU A 157 -4.75 9.75 1.24
C LEU A 157 -3.82 10.92 1.56
N ASP A 158 -4.05 12.04 0.90
CA ASP A 158 -3.27 13.26 1.09
C ASP A 158 -3.83 14.06 2.26
N VAL A 159 -3.09 14.10 3.35
CA VAL A 159 -3.47 14.76 4.61
C VAL A 159 -2.45 15.82 4.95
N ASP A 160 -2.91 16.98 5.38
CA ASP A 160 -2.03 18.04 5.87
C ASP A 160 -1.17 17.52 7.03
N PRO A 161 0.15 17.76 7.04
CA PRO A 161 1.02 17.31 8.11
C PRO A 161 0.62 17.79 9.51
N ASN A 162 0.04 18.98 9.64
CA ASN A 162 -0.44 19.47 10.93
C ASN A 162 -1.67 18.68 11.41
N GLU A 163 -2.57 18.32 10.49
CA GLU A 163 -3.71 17.43 10.79
C GLU A 163 -3.24 16.05 11.24
N LEU A 164 -2.17 15.49 10.63
CA LEU A 164 -1.58 14.24 11.06
C LEU A 164 -1.11 14.29 12.51
N VAL A 165 -0.51 15.38 12.92
CA VAL A 165 -0.08 15.61 14.31
C VAL A 165 -1.28 15.50 15.26
N HIS A 166 -2.36 16.22 14.98
CA HIS A 166 -3.59 16.16 15.79
C HIS A 166 -4.10 14.72 15.90
N ARG A 167 -4.13 13.97 14.79
CA ARG A 167 -4.60 12.58 14.79
C ARG A 167 -3.69 11.62 15.55
N VAL A 168 -2.38 11.84 15.53
CA VAL A 168 -1.42 11.05 16.32
C VAL A 168 -1.67 11.27 17.81
N PHE A 169 -1.81 12.53 18.26
CA PHE A 169 -2.08 12.84 19.65
C PHE A 169 -3.44 12.31 20.14
N GLN A 170 -4.49 12.42 19.33
CA GLN A 170 -5.81 11.88 19.67
C GLN A 170 -5.82 10.37 19.89
N LYS A 171 -4.95 9.64 19.19
CA LYS A 171 -4.82 8.18 19.32
C LYS A 171 -3.91 7.75 20.47
N ASN A 172 -3.37 8.66 21.27
CA ASN A 172 -2.33 8.37 22.26
C ASN A 172 -1.18 7.53 21.70
N SER A 173 -0.90 7.68 20.42
CA SER A 173 0.16 6.93 19.72
C SER A 173 1.49 7.64 19.89
N SER A 174 2.53 6.89 20.26
CA SER A 174 3.90 7.40 20.19
C SER A 174 4.36 7.45 18.73
N LEU A 175 5.18 8.44 18.40
CA LEU A 175 5.84 8.52 17.11
C LEU A 175 6.89 7.42 17.00
N ASP A 176 6.77 6.54 16.00
CA ASP A 176 7.81 5.54 15.69
C ASP A 176 9.07 6.26 15.21
N TYR A 177 10.24 5.78 15.64
CA TYR A 177 11.55 6.36 15.34
C TYR A 177 11.79 6.53 13.82
N TYR A 178 11.46 5.51 13.03
CA TYR A 178 11.64 5.56 11.56
C TYR A 178 10.50 6.28 10.85
N GLU A 179 9.31 6.32 11.43
CA GLU A 179 8.13 6.96 10.85
C GLU A 179 8.06 8.46 11.17
N SER A 180 8.76 8.88 12.23
CA SER A 180 8.99 10.30 12.55
C SER A 180 10.18 10.89 11.80
N GLY A 181 11.00 10.10 11.11
CA GLY A 181 12.23 10.57 10.49
C GLY A 181 13.33 10.91 11.50
N ALA A 182 13.25 10.42 12.73
CA ALA A 182 14.26 10.65 13.77
C ALA A 182 15.64 10.09 13.34
N ASP A 183 15.64 8.99 12.57
CA ASP A 183 16.86 8.42 11.96
C ASP A 183 17.57 9.37 10.98
N LEU A 184 16.89 10.42 10.52
CA LEU A 184 17.43 11.43 9.58
C LEU A 184 17.91 12.70 10.28
N ARG A 185 17.66 12.85 11.59
CA ARG A 185 18.01 14.01 12.38
C ARG A 185 17.59 15.34 11.72
N LEU A 186 16.33 15.37 11.23
CA LEU A 186 15.79 16.56 10.55
C LEU A 186 15.54 17.73 11.49
N SER A 187 15.38 17.48 12.78
CA SER A 187 15.31 18.46 13.87
C SER A 187 15.67 17.77 15.19
N GLU A 188 16.05 18.57 16.20
CA GLU A 188 16.18 18.10 17.58
C GLU A 188 14.81 17.87 18.22
N ASP A 189 13.81 18.65 17.82
CA ASP A 189 12.43 18.44 18.22
C ASP A 189 11.78 17.32 17.37
N MET A 190 11.22 16.31 18.05
CA MET A 190 10.65 15.13 17.40
C MET A 190 9.42 15.46 16.57
N LEU A 191 8.60 16.40 17.01
CA LEU A 191 7.40 16.83 16.29
C LEU A 191 7.78 17.58 15.01
N GLU A 192 8.74 18.49 15.12
CA GLU A 192 9.26 19.21 13.96
C GLU A 192 9.93 18.25 12.96
N SER A 193 10.67 17.25 13.47
CA SER A 193 11.25 16.18 12.65
C SER A 193 10.16 15.40 11.90
N PHE A 194 9.09 15.01 12.59
CA PHE A 194 7.93 14.36 12.00
C PHE A 194 7.30 15.20 10.89
N LEU A 195 7.01 16.47 11.14
CA LEU A 195 6.43 17.38 10.15
C LEU A 195 7.32 17.54 8.91
N LYS A 196 8.63 17.70 9.10
CA LYS A 196 9.60 17.78 8.00
C LYS A 196 9.62 16.48 7.20
N TYR A 197 9.63 15.34 7.89
CA TYR A 197 9.65 14.03 7.27
C TYR A 197 8.38 13.78 6.44
N GLN A 198 7.18 14.05 6.98
CA GLN A 198 5.93 13.88 6.26
C GLN A 198 5.85 14.77 5.01
N ARG A 199 6.35 16.01 5.08
CA ARG A 199 6.46 16.90 3.90
C ARG A 199 7.39 16.32 2.83
N LEU A 200 8.51 15.70 3.22
CA LEU A 200 9.42 15.04 2.27
C LEU A 200 8.78 13.83 1.63
N ILE A 201 8.10 12.99 2.41
CA ILE A 201 7.33 11.83 1.89
C ILE A 201 6.25 12.29 0.92
N GLY A 202 5.46 13.30 1.27
CA GLY A 202 4.41 13.86 0.39
C GLY A 202 4.99 14.33 -0.96
N LYS A 203 6.14 15.02 -0.95
CA LYS A 203 6.83 15.43 -2.19
C LYS A 203 7.26 14.24 -3.06
N GLU A 204 7.71 13.14 -2.45
CA GLU A 204 8.04 11.93 -3.21
C GLU A 204 6.79 11.27 -3.80
N PHE A 205 5.67 11.22 -3.05
CA PHE A 205 4.40 10.74 -3.61
C PHE A 205 3.92 11.61 -4.77
N GLN A 206 3.98 12.94 -4.68
CA GLN A 206 3.65 13.85 -5.79
C GLN A 206 4.49 13.58 -7.05
N ARG A 207 5.79 13.31 -6.91
CA ARG A 207 6.66 12.91 -8.03
C ARG A 207 6.25 11.58 -8.64
N MET A 208 5.78 10.65 -7.82
CA MET A 208 5.38 9.31 -8.25
C MET A 208 3.99 9.28 -8.89
N GLN A 209 3.10 10.22 -8.60
CA GLN A 209 1.70 10.23 -9.07
C GLN A 209 1.59 9.94 -10.57
N LYS A 210 2.22 10.76 -11.40
CA LYS A 210 2.12 10.64 -12.86
C LYS A 210 2.74 9.34 -13.38
N ARG A 211 3.87 8.92 -12.78
CA ARG A 211 4.60 7.73 -13.24
C ARG A 211 3.88 6.42 -12.92
N TYR A 212 3.23 6.36 -11.78
CA TYR A 212 2.63 5.13 -11.25
C TYR A 212 1.10 5.15 -11.24
N GLY A 213 0.48 6.21 -11.74
CA GLY A 213 -0.98 6.33 -11.77
C GLY A 213 -1.61 6.47 -10.38
N ILE A 214 -0.87 7.06 -9.42
CA ILE A 214 -1.36 7.27 -8.05
C ILE A 214 -2.39 8.41 -8.07
N VAL A 215 -3.60 8.12 -7.57
CA VAL A 215 -4.69 9.08 -7.51
C VAL A 215 -4.74 9.69 -6.11
N PRO A 216 -4.50 11.00 -5.95
CA PRO A 216 -4.65 11.65 -4.65
C PRO A 216 -6.12 11.73 -4.25
N VAL A 217 -6.38 11.50 -2.97
CA VAL A 217 -7.68 11.64 -2.31
C VAL A 217 -7.50 12.57 -1.13
N ASN A 218 -8.30 13.63 -1.06
CA ASN A 218 -8.25 14.58 0.05
C ASN A 218 -8.60 13.88 1.37
N GLY A 219 -7.59 13.61 2.18
CA GLY A 219 -7.70 12.92 3.46
C GLY A 219 -8.05 13.83 4.65
N ASN A 220 -8.27 15.15 4.42
CA ASN A 220 -8.69 16.10 5.46
C ASN A 220 -10.23 16.13 5.62
N ARG A 221 -10.95 15.38 4.81
CA ARG A 221 -12.41 15.23 4.90
C ARG A 221 -12.81 14.21 5.98
N THR A 222 -14.10 14.10 6.21
CA THR A 222 -14.67 13.10 7.14
C THR A 222 -14.40 11.67 6.65
N VAL A 223 -14.40 10.71 7.58
CA VAL A 223 -14.23 9.28 7.26
C VAL A 223 -15.29 8.81 6.25
N VAL A 224 -16.54 9.28 6.41
CA VAL A 224 -17.67 8.87 5.55
C VAL A 224 -17.49 9.39 4.12
N GLU A 225 -17.14 10.65 3.94
CA GLU A 225 -16.93 11.26 2.61
C GLU A 225 -15.78 10.58 1.85
N ILE A 226 -14.65 10.32 2.53
CA ILE A 226 -13.52 9.61 1.93
C ILE A 226 -13.93 8.19 1.54
N ASN A 227 -14.65 7.50 2.43
CA ASN A 227 -15.09 6.14 2.18
C ASN A 227 -16.05 6.05 0.99
N SER A 228 -17.03 6.94 0.90
CA SER A 228 -17.98 6.98 -0.20
C SER A 228 -17.28 7.18 -1.56
N GLU A 229 -16.32 8.10 -1.62
CA GLU A 229 -15.53 8.32 -2.85
C GLU A 229 -14.70 7.09 -3.23
N LEU A 230 -14.03 6.46 -2.25
CA LEU A 230 -13.20 5.28 -2.52
C LEU A 230 -14.07 4.10 -2.98
N GLN A 231 -15.20 3.84 -2.32
CA GLN A 231 -16.14 2.78 -2.70
C GLN A 231 -16.66 2.97 -4.12
N GLU A 232 -17.15 4.17 -4.46
CA GLU A 232 -17.64 4.47 -5.81
C GLU A 232 -16.61 4.18 -6.88
N ARG A 233 -15.37 4.66 -6.68
CA ARG A 233 -14.28 4.46 -7.64
C ARG A 233 -13.86 2.99 -7.77
N ILE A 234 -13.84 2.26 -6.65
CA ILE A 234 -13.45 0.85 -6.61
C ILE A 234 -14.53 0.01 -7.31
N ILE A 235 -15.80 0.19 -6.98
CA ILE A 235 -16.92 -0.54 -7.61
C ILE A 235 -16.93 -0.29 -9.11
N LYS A 236 -16.85 0.97 -9.54
CA LYS A 236 -16.79 1.32 -10.95
C LYS A 236 -15.65 0.61 -11.70
N ALA A 237 -14.49 0.45 -11.07
CA ALA A 237 -13.36 -0.25 -11.68
C ALA A 237 -13.54 -1.78 -11.70
N ILE A 238 -14.26 -2.35 -10.73
CA ILE A 238 -14.60 -3.77 -10.72
C ILE A 238 -15.62 -4.05 -11.84
N ASP A 239 -16.67 -3.26 -11.93
CA ASP A 239 -17.78 -3.46 -12.87
C ASP A 239 -17.38 -3.20 -14.34
N SER A 240 -16.53 -2.19 -14.59
CA SER A 240 -16.09 -1.85 -15.95
C SER A 240 -15.29 -2.93 -16.66
N ASN A 241 -14.85 -3.97 -15.96
CA ASN A 241 -14.12 -5.11 -16.53
C ASN A 241 -14.93 -6.43 -16.50
N MET A 242 -16.23 -6.35 -16.18
CA MET A 242 -17.16 -7.50 -16.27
C MET A 242 -17.87 -7.60 -17.63
N ILE A 243 -17.52 -6.76 -18.61
CA ILE A 243 -18.08 -6.76 -19.95
C ILE A 243 -17.14 -7.47 -20.94
#